data_8b334bca44fb3e33e5353ef5af76f02f
#
_entry.id   8b334bca44fb3e33e5353ef5af76f02f
#
_cell.length_a   1.000
_cell.length_b   1.000
_cell.length_c   1.000
_cell.angle_alpha   90.00
_cell.angle_beta   90.00
_cell.angle_gamma   90.00
#
_symmetry.space_group_name_H-M   'P 1'
#
loop_
_entity.id
_entity.type
_entity.pdbx_description
1 polymer ?
#
loop_
_entity_poly.entity_id
_entity_poly.type
_entity_poly.pdbx_seq_one_letter_code
_entity_poly.pdbx_strand_id
1 'polypeptide(L)'
;LSAAARAPKLRGISLDEACQMTLEALVEWVKGVPGSLPEEMRPMAESICEAFESTAKRLMDLGLGYLTLDRSASTLSTGERQRMQLARAVRNRTTGVLYVLDEPSIGLHPSNIVGLTGVMHDLVADGNSVILVDHDTQILKEADWVIEMGPEAGAKGGHVIAEGTIADLEAKP
;
A
#
# COMPACT_ATOMS: atom_id res chain seq x y z
N LEU A 1 2.64 10.10 -24.49
CA LEU A 1 1.32 10.20 -25.14
C LEU A 1 1.42 11.00 -26.44
N SER A 2 0.67 10.59 -27.50
CA SER A 2 0.61 11.31 -28.77
C SER A 2 -0.11 12.68 -28.58
N ALA A 3 0.13 13.64 -29.49
CA ALA A 3 -0.58 14.92 -29.44
C ALA A 3 -2.10 14.76 -29.48
N ALA A 4 -2.61 13.81 -30.26
CA ALA A 4 -4.02 13.48 -30.35
C ALA A 4 -4.61 12.97 -29.00
N ALA A 5 -3.83 12.22 -28.21
CA ALA A 5 -4.26 11.72 -26.90
C ALA A 5 -4.24 12.79 -25.81
N ARG A 6 -3.48 13.88 -26.00
CA ARG A 6 -3.40 15.03 -25.07
C ARG A 6 -4.47 16.09 -25.33
N ALA A 7 -5.10 16.08 -26.52
CA ALA A 7 -6.03 17.10 -26.92
C ALA A 7 -7.37 17.08 -26.14
N PRO A 8 -7.99 15.91 -25.84
CA PRO A 8 -9.23 15.87 -25.07
C PRO A 8 -9.00 16.33 -23.62
N LYS A 9 -9.92 17.18 -23.14
CA LYS A 9 -9.92 17.64 -21.74
C LYS A 9 -11.22 17.26 -21.06
N LEU A 10 -11.10 16.74 -19.85
CA LEU A 10 -12.22 16.48 -18.96
C LEU A 10 -12.11 17.42 -17.76
N ARG A 11 -13.15 18.21 -17.49
CA ARG A 11 -13.11 19.27 -16.47
C ARG A 11 -11.86 20.18 -16.59
N GLY A 12 -11.47 20.51 -17.83
CA GLY A 12 -10.34 21.38 -18.12
C GLY A 12 -8.95 20.73 -18.03
N ILE A 13 -8.85 19.45 -17.64
CA ILE A 13 -7.61 18.70 -17.46
C ILE A 13 -7.48 17.62 -18.55
N SER A 14 -6.33 17.54 -19.20
CA SER A 14 -5.99 16.47 -20.15
C SER A 14 -5.53 15.20 -19.41
N LEU A 15 -5.49 14.07 -20.12
CA LEU A 15 -4.97 12.82 -19.54
C LEU A 15 -3.52 12.96 -19.06
N ASP A 16 -2.70 13.71 -19.78
CA ASP A 16 -1.29 13.94 -19.44
C ASP A 16 -1.17 14.75 -18.12
N GLU A 17 -1.95 15.83 -18.01
CA GLU A 17 -2.03 16.63 -16.80
C GLU A 17 -2.55 15.80 -15.60
N ALA A 18 -3.57 14.97 -15.82
CA ALA A 18 -4.10 14.08 -14.78
C ALA A 18 -3.06 13.04 -14.30
N CYS A 19 -2.27 12.47 -15.21
CA CYS A 19 -1.20 11.53 -14.85
C CYS A 19 -0.07 12.16 -14.02
N GLN A 20 0.11 13.49 -14.10
CA GLN A 20 1.11 14.24 -13.32
C GLN A 20 0.60 14.70 -11.96
N MET A 21 -0.68 14.58 -11.69
CA MET A 21 -1.24 14.85 -10.36
C MET A 21 -0.80 13.77 -9.36
N THR A 22 -0.62 14.16 -8.10
CA THR A 22 -0.49 13.17 -7.03
C THR A 22 -1.77 12.34 -6.93
N LEU A 23 -1.66 11.10 -6.43
CA LEU A 23 -2.82 10.22 -6.29
C LEU A 23 -3.92 10.87 -5.43
N GLU A 24 -3.53 11.59 -4.35
CA GLU A 24 -4.44 12.34 -3.50
C GLU A 24 -5.22 13.41 -4.28
N ALA A 25 -4.49 14.25 -5.05
CA ALA A 25 -5.11 15.30 -5.86
C ALA A 25 -5.98 14.71 -6.97
N LEU A 26 -5.56 13.59 -7.56
CA LEU A 26 -6.30 12.92 -8.62
C LEU A 26 -7.62 12.34 -8.10
N VAL A 27 -7.64 11.75 -6.90
CA VAL A 27 -8.87 11.25 -6.25
C VAL A 27 -9.87 12.41 -6.04
N GLU A 28 -9.42 13.54 -5.53
CA GLU A 28 -10.31 14.69 -5.33
C GLU A 28 -10.86 15.24 -6.67
N TRP A 29 -10.06 15.23 -7.71
CA TRP A 29 -10.51 15.64 -9.04
C TRP A 29 -11.53 14.66 -9.63
N VAL A 30 -11.30 13.34 -9.48
CA VAL A 30 -12.14 12.26 -10.03
C VAL A 30 -13.55 12.29 -9.44
N LYS A 31 -13.73 12.61 -8.15
CA LYS A 31 -15.05 12.75 -7.50
C LYS A 31 -16.01 13.69 -8.24
N GLY A 32 -15.50 14.70 -8.88
CA GLY A 32 -16.33 15.65 -9.65
C GLY A 32 -16.54 15.26 -11.12
N VAL A 33 -15.95 14.17 -11.61
CA VAL A 33 -16.04 13.76 -13.02
C VAL A 33 -17.47 13.36 -13.43
N PRO A 34 -18.20 12.49 -12.66
CA PRO A 34 -19.54 12.06 -13.07
C PRO A 34 -20.50 13.25 -13.28
N GLY A 35 -20.47 14.23 -12.36
CA GLY A 35 -21.32 15.41 -12.44
C GLY A 35 -21.04 16.34 -13.63
N SER A 36 -19.87 16.23 -14.26
CA SER A 36 -19.47 17.02 -15.43
C SER A 36 -19.87 16.39 -16.76
N LEU A 37 -20.41 15.17 -16.73
CA LEU A 37 -20.79 14.42 -17.93
C LEU A 37 -22.30 14.49 -18.22
N PRO A 38 -22.72 14.24 -19.48
CA PRO A 38 -24.11 14.06 -19.82
C PRO A 38 -24.77 12.99 -18.95
N GLU A 39 -26.07 13.15 -18.66
CA GLU A 39 -26.82 12.29 -17.76
C GLU A 39 -26.75 10.81 -18.14
N GLU A 40 -26.78 10.50 -19.42
CA GLU A 40 -26.70 9.15 -19.97
C GLU A 40 -25.36 8.44 -19.66
N MET A 41 -24.27 9.19 -19.47
CA MET A 41 -22.93 8.68 -19.20
C MET A 41 -22.60 8.59 -17.70
N ARG A 42 -23.38 9.27 -16.85
CA ARG A 42 -23.08 9.35 -15.41
C ARG A 42 -22.99 8.02 -14.71
N PRO A 43 -23.93 7.06 -14.89
CA PRO A 43 -23.87 5.78 -14.16
C PRO A 43 -22.59 4.98 -14.47
N MET A 44 -22.16 4.99 -15.74
CA MET A 44 -20.91 4.35 -16.14
C MET A 44 -19.68 5.06 -15.54
N ALA A 45 -19.69 6.40 -15.57
CA ALA A 45 -18.62 7.21 -15.01
C ALA A 45 -18.51 7.02 -13.48
N GLU A 46 -19.63 6.97 -12.77
CA GLU A 46 -19.69 6.72 -11.33
C GLU A 46 -19.02 5.37 -10.99
N SER A 47 -19.41 4.30 -11.67
CA SER A 47 -18.83 2.98 -11.47
C SER A 47 -17.31 2.94 -11.69
N ILE A 48 -16.82 3.63 -12.73
CA ILE A 48 -15.38 3.71 -13.02
C ILE A 48 -14.66 4.53 -11.95
N CYS A 49 -15.23 5.67 -11.55
CA CYS A 49 -14.65 6.54 -10.52
C CYS A 49 -14.60 5.83 -9.16
N GLU A 50 -15.66 5.14 -8.75
CA GLU A 50 -15.69 4.35 -7.51
C GLU A 50 -14.62 3.24 -7.50
N ALA A 51 -14.46 2.52 -8.60
CA ALA A 51 -13.42 1.49 -8.73
C ALA A 51 -12.01 2.09 -8.63
N PHE A 52 -11.79 3.27 -9.23
CA PHE A 52 -10.55 4.01 -9.11
C PHE A 52 -10.30 4.48 -7.67
N GLU A 53 -11.28 5.13 -7.04
CA GLU A 53 -11.19 5.63 -5.67
C GLU A 53 -10.89 4.50 -4.67
N SER A 54 -11.55 3.35 -4.80
CA SER A 54 -11.28 2.17 -3.97
C SER A 54 -9.84 1.69 -4.09
N THR A 55 -9.30 1.66 -5.31
CA THR A 55 -7.90 1.26 -5.55
C THR A 55 -6.92 2.31 -5.02
N ALA A 56 -7.20 3.58 -5.28
CA ALA A 56 -6.38 4.70 -4.84
C ALA A 56 -6.34 4.81 -3.31
N LYS A 57 -7.47 4.60 -2.64
CA LYS A 57 -7.55 4.60 -1.17
C LYS A 57 -6.57 3.61 -0.55
N ARG A 58 -6.50 2.39 -1.04
CA ARG A 58 -5.54 1.37 -0.55
C ARG A 58 -4.09 1.83 -0.69
N LEU A 59 -3.75 2.46 -1.81
CA LEU A 59 -2.41 3.01 -2.02
C LEU A 59 -2.12 4.17 -1.07
N MET A 60 -3.10 5.03 -0.82
CA MET A 60 -2.98 6.14 0.14
C MET A 60 -2.84 5.62 1.57
N ASP A 61 -3.59 4.61 1.96
CA ASP A 61 -3.50 3.95 3.27
C ASP A 61 -2.08 3.36 3.49
N LEU A 62 -1.43 2.92 2.41
CA LEU A 62 -0.02 2.48 2.42
C LEU A 62 1.00 3.63 2.29
N GLY A 63 0.58 4.89 2.41
CA GLY A 63 1.46 6.05 2.34
C GLY A 63 2.00 6.36 0.95
N LEU A 64 1.31 5.93 -0.11
CA LEU A 64 1.72 6.15 -1.50
C LEU A 64 0.91 7.26 -2.20
N GLY A 65 0.17 8.07 -1.45
CA GLY A 65 -0.71 9.13 -1.97
C GLY A 65 0.01 10.23 -2.74
N TYR A 66 1.29 10.45 -2.47
CA TYR A 66 2.13 11.44 -3.15
C TYR A 66 2.65 10.99 -4.52
N LEU A 67 2.47 9.71 -4.88
CA LEU A 67 2.92 9.20 -6.18
C LEU A 67 2.02 9.73 -7.31
N THR A 68 2.63 9.89 -8.49
CA THR A 68 1.94 10.23 -9.72
C THR A 68 1.85 9.03 -10.66
N LEU A 69 0.83 8.97 -11.53
CA LEU A 69 0.65 7.83 -12.43
C LEU A 69 1.70 7.75 -13.54
N ASP A 70 2.36 8.86 -13.86
CA ASP A 70 3.43 8.92 -14.87
C ASP A 70 4.79 8.53 -14.29
N ARG A 71 4.91 8.35 -12.98
CA ARG A 71 6.17 7.98 -12.33
C ARG A 71 6.60 6.57 -12.75
N SER A 72 7.82 6.46 -13.25
CA SER A 72 8.40 5.18 -13.65
C SER A 72 8.59 4.25 -12.44
N ALA A 73 8.18 2.98 -12.57
CA ALA A 73 8.37 1.96 -11.54
C ALA A 73 9.84 1.74 -11.16
N SER A 74 10.79 2.03 -12.07
CA SER A 74 12.23 1.95 -11.82
C SER A 74 12.75 3.01 -10.84
N THR A 75 11.99 4.09 -10.64
CA THR A 75 12.34 5.19 -9.70
C THR A 75 11.78 4.97 -8.30
N LEU A 76 10.98 3.94 -8.10
CA LEU A 76 10.42 3.60 -6.79
C LEU A 76 11.50 2.99 -5.89
N SER A 77 11.51 3.40 -4.62
CA SER A 77 12.31 2.75 -3.58
C SER A 77 11.87 1.31 -3.35
N THR A 78 12.67 0.52 -2.63
CA THR A 78 12.33 -0.86 -2.29
C THR A 78 11.03 -0.92 -1.47
N GLY A 79 10.88 -0.06 -0.45
CA GLY A 79 9.67 0.00 0.35
C GLY A 79 8.43 0.43 -0.45
N GLU A 80 8.54 1.42 -1.35
CA GLU A 80 7.45 1.81 -2.25
C GLU A 80 7.00 0.65 -3.14
N ARG A 81 7.97 -0.10 -3.71
CA ARG A 81 7.65 -1.28 -4.53
C ARG A 81 6.95 -2.39 -3.73
N GLN A 82 7.41 -2.67 -2.51
CA GLN A 82 6.79 -3.66 -1.63
C GLN A 82 5.35 -3.28 -1.32
N ARG A 83 5.10 -2.03 -0.90
CA ARG A 83 3.76 -1.54 -0.60
C ARG A 83 2.84 -1.55 -1.82
N MET A 84 3.36 -1.21 -3.00
CA MET A 84 2.60 -1.33 -4.25
C MET A 84 2.22 -2.79 -4.55
N GLN A 85 3.11 -3.76 -4.29
CA GLN A 85 2.82 -5.17 -4.46
C GLN A 85 1.78 -5.67 -3.45
N LEU A 86 1.82 -5.19 -2.20
CA LEU A 86 0.80 -5.51 -1.18
C LEU A 86 -0.59 -5.03 -1.61
N ALA A 87 -0.71 -3.76 -2.05
CA ALA A 87 -1.97 -3.22 -2.55
C ALA A 87 -2.55 -4.06 -3.69
N ARG A 88 -1.67 -4.56 -4.58
CA ARG A 88 -2.06 -5.43 -5.69
C ARG A 88 -2.49 -6.82 -5.22
N ALA A 89 -1.81 -7.38 -4.23
CA ALA A 89 -2.11 -8.71 -3.69
C ALA A 89 -3.52 -8.79 -3.08
N VAL A 90 -3.86 -7.83 -2.24
CA VAL A 90 -5.21 -7.73 -1.64
C VAL A 90 -6.29 -7.57 -2.72
N ARG A 91 -6.03 -6.75 -3.76
CA ARG A 91 -6.96 -6.60 -4.87
C ARG A 91 -7.26 -7.92 -5.59
N ASN A 92 -6.23 -8.76 -5.78
CA ASN A 92 -6.33 -10.01 -6.55
C ASN A 92 -6.91 -11.17 -5.74
N ARG A 93 -7.14 -11.01 -4.43
CA ARG A 93 -7.63 -12.05 -3.51
C ARG A 93 -6.88 -13.37 -3.67
N THR A 94 -5.56 -13.30 -3.76
CA THR A 94 -4.70 -14.47 -3.81
C THR A 94 -4.76 -15.18 -2.46
N THR A 95 -4.82 -16.53 -2.45
CA THR A 95 -4.86 -17.34 -1.24
C THR A 95 -3.71 -18.35 -1.22
N GLY A 96 -3.26 -18.76 -0.04
CA GLY A 96 -2.21 -19.76 0.13
C GLY A 96 -0.80 -19.27 -0.25
N VAL A 97 -0.57 -17.96 -0.22
CA VAL A 97 0.72 -17.32 -0.53
C VAL A 97 1.43 -16.95 0.78
N LEU A 98 2.75 -17.12 0.80
CA LEU A 98 3.62 -16.56 1.82
C LEU A 98 4.21 -15.23 1.33
N TYR A 99 3.90 -14.15 2.04
CA TYR A 99 4.49 -12.83 1.82
C TYR A 99 5.66 -12.64 2.79
N VAL A 100 6.83 -12.31 2.26
CA VAL A 100 8.02 -11.98 3.06
C VAL A 100 8.33 -10.50 2.82
N LEU A 101 8.30 -9.71 3.88
CA LEU A 101 8.45 -8.27 3.85
C LEU A 101 9.66 -7.87 4.69
N ASP A 102 10.53 -7.07 4.11
CA ASP A 102 11.74 -6.57 4.77
C ASP A 102 11.61 -5.05 4.95
N GLU A 103 11.47 -4.64 6.21
CA GLU A 103 11.31 -3.24 6.66
C GLU A 103 10.26 -2.43 5.85
N PRO A 104 9.02 -2.93 5.66
CA PRO A 104 8.01 -2.22 4.87
C PRO A 104 7.53 -0.92 5.53
N SER A 105 7.79 -0.72 6.82
CA SER A 105 7.48 0.52 7.57
C SER A 105 8.46 1.66 7.25
N ILE A 106 9.62 1.36 6.67
CA ILE A 106 10.66 2.37 6.44
C ILE A 106 10.12 3.57 5.66
N GLY A 107 10.30 4.77 6.24
CA GLY A 107 9.86 6.03 5.64
C GLY A 107 8.35 6.27 5.69
N LEU A 108 7.59 5.44 6.39
CA LEU A 108 6.17 5.70 6.66
C LEU A 108 5.99 6.69 7.81
N HIS A 109 4.99 7.55 7.66
CA HIS A 109 4.47 8.32 8.78
C HIS A 109 3.67 7.37 9.70
N PRO A 110 3.68 7.56 11.04
CA PRO A 110 2.94 6.70 11.97
C PRO A 110 1.46 6.47 11.61
N SER A 111 0.78 7.47 11.04
CA SER A 111 -0.61 7.31 10.57
C SER A 111 -0.78 6.27 9.44
N ASN A 112 0.26 6.01 8.65
CA ASN A 112 0.22 5.05 7.55
C ASN A 112 0.61 3.63 8.01
N ILE A 113 1.18 3.48 9.21
CA ILE A 113 1.47 2.16 9.79
C ILE A 113 0.17 1.40 10.04
N VAL A 114 -0.88 2.08 10.50
CA VAL A 114 -2.21 1.50 10.68
C VAL A 114 -2.77 0.95 9.34
N GLY A 115 -2.57 1.69 8.25
CA GLY A 115 -2.97 1.22 6.92
C GLY A 115 -2.16 0.00 6.46
N LEU A 116 -0.85 -0.01 6.72
CA LEU A 116 0.02 -1.14 6.40
C LEU A 116 -0.37 -2.40 7.19
N THR A 117 -0.59 -2.29 8.50
CA THR A 117 -1.04 -3.42 9.33
C THR A 117 -2.42 -3.91 8.91
N GLY A 118 -3.36 -3.01 8.59
CA GLY A 118 -4.67 -3.37 8.05
C GLY A 118 -4.59 -4.20 6.78
N VAL A 119 -3.73 -3.82 5.83
CA VAL A 119 -3.49 -4.58 4.59
C VAL A 119 -2.90 -5.97 4.89
N MET A 120 -1.99 -6.09 5.86
CA MET A 120 -1.43 -7.40 6.25
C MET A 120 -2.49 -8.30 6.90
N HIS A 121 -3.35 -7.74 7.75
CA HIS A 121 -4.48 -8.48 8.35
C HIS A 121 -5.46 -8.96 7.28
N ASP A 122 -5.77 -8.13 6.26
CA ASP A 122 -6.62 -8.53 5.14
C ASP A 122 -6.02 -9.72 4.38
N LEU A 123 -4.69 -9.71 4.15
CA LEU A 123 -3.99 -10.83 3.50
C LEU A 123 -4.08 -12.12 4.31
N VAL A 124 -3.89 -12.03 5.63
CA VAL A 124 -4.00 -13.20 6.53
C VAL A 124 -5.45 -13.70 6.57
N ALA A 125 -6.44 -12.81 6.66
CA ALA A 125 -7.86 -13.16 6.63
C ALA A 125 -8.28 -13.84 5.31
N ASP A 126 -7.64 -13.49 4.20
CA ASP A 126 -7.82 -14.15 2.90
C ASP A 126 -7.08 -15.51 2.79
N GLY A 127 -6.50 -16.01 3.88
CA GLY A 127 -5.84 -17.33 3.92
C GLY A 127 -4.39 -17.34 3.45
N ASN A 128 -3.70 -16.21 3.58
CA ASN A 128 -2.27 -16.10 3.30
C ASN A 128 -1.47 -16.08 4.62
N SER A 129 -0.14 -16.14 4.49
CA SER A 129 0.79 -15.97 5.59
C SER A 129 1.71 -14.78 5.33
N VAL A 130 2.06 -14.03 6.37
CA VAL A 130 2.97 -12.89 6.28
C VAL A 130 4.13 -13.11 7.25
N ILE A 131 5.35 -13.07 6.74
CA ILE A 131 6.58 -12.95 7.54
C ILE A 131 7.11 -11.53 7.35
N LEU A 132 7.35 -10.87 8.45
CA LEU A 132 7.76 -9.49 8.49
C LEU A 132 9.08 -9.36 9.25
N VAL A 133 10.05 -8.67 8.68
CA VAL A 133 11.24 -8.17 9.36
C VAL A 133 11.04 -6.67 9.56
N ASP A 134 10.90 -6.22 10.78
CA ASP A 134 10.72 -4.80 11.09
C ASP A 134 11.17 -4.52 12.54
N HIS A 135 11.39 -3.25 12.85
CA HIS A 135 11.75 -2.78 14.19
C HIS A 135 10.73 -1.79 14.77
N ASP A 136 9.65 -1.49 14.02
CA ASP A 136 8.58 -0.63 14.49
C ASP A 136 7.69 -1.36 15.51
N THR A 137 7.65 -0.83 16.72
CA THR A 137 6.90 -1.45 17.83
C THR A 137 5.39 -1.45 17.62
N GLN A 138 4.84 -0.56 16.78
CA GLN A 138 3.41 -0.56 16.46
C GLN A 138 3.06 -1.77 15.60
N ILE A 139 3.94 -2.11 14.65
CA ILE A 139 3.77 -3.30 13.81
C ILE A 139 4.00 -4.59 14.61
N LEU A 140 5.06 -4.63 15.39
CA LEU A 140 5.40 -5.83 16.18
C LEU A 140 4.29 -6.22 17.14
N LYS A 141 3.54 -5.27 17.69
CA LYS A 141 2.40 -5.53 18.60
C LYS A 141 1.22 -6.22 17.90
N GLU A 142 1.12 -6.11 16.60
CA GLU A 142 0.04 -6.74 15.82
C GLU A 142 0.41 -8.15 15.31
N ALA A 143 1.64 -8.62 15.61
CA ALA A 143 2.10 -9.94 15.19
C ALA A 143 1.49 -11.05 16.06
N ASP A 144 1.05 -12.14 15.42
CA ASP A 144 0.61 -13.35 16.12
C ASP A 144 1.77 -14.08 16.82
N TRP A 145 2.97 -14.00 16.24
CA TRP A 145 4.21 -14.61 16.74
C TRP A 145 5.41 -13.75 16.40
N VAL A 146 6.30 -13.58 17.35
CA VAL A 146 7.53 -12.81 17.21
C VAL A 146 8.73 -13.72 17.40
N ILE A 147 9.75 -13.58 16.55
CA ILE A 147 11.04 -14.25 16.65
C ILE A 147 12.10 -13.15 16.74
N GLU A 148 12.78 -13.08 17.88
CA GLU A 148 13.87 -12.13 18.10
C GLU A 148 15.20 -12.79 17.76
N MET A 149 15.98 -12.12 16.90
CA MET A 149 17.27 -12.58 16.43
C MET A 149 18.39 -11.73 17.04
N GLY A 150 19.44 -12.37 17.49
CA GLY A 150 20.57 -11.63 18.06
C GLY A 150 21.68 -12.55 18.58
N PRO A 151 22.49 -12.11 19.62
CA PRO A 151 22.52 -10.77 20.21
C PRO A 151 23.30 -9.73 19.39
N GLU A 152 24.11 -10.15 18.42
CA GLU A 152 24.97 -9.30 17.60
C GLU A 152 24.72 -9.56 16.11
N ALA A 153 25.34 -8.79 15.22
CA ALA A 153 25.33 -8.99 13.77
C ALA A 153 26.54 -9.81 13.31
N GLY A 154 26.47 -10.40 12.11
CA GLY A 154 27.56 -11.13 11.47
C GLY A 154 27.85 -12.47 12.14
N ALA A 155 29.14 -12.82 12.30
CA ALA A 155 29.57 -14.13 12.78
C ALA A 155 29.12 -14.49 14.22
N LYS A 156 28.73 -13.51 15.01
CA LYS A 156 28.22 -13.69 16.38
C LYS A 156 26.70 -13.50 16.52
N GLY A 157 26.02 -13.23 15.43
CA GLY A 157 24.57 -13.05 15.36
C GLY A 157 23.85 -14.20 14.68
N GLY A 158 22.57 -14.00 14.38
CA GLY A 158 21.79 -14.98 13.64
C GLY A 158 21.23 -16.12 14.49
N HIS A 159 21.29 -16.00 15.83
CA HIS A 159 20.63 -16.95 16.73
C HIS A 159 19.27 -16.41 17.16
N VAL A 160 18.31 -17.33 17.32
CA VAL A 160 17.04 -17.00 17.97
C VAL A 160 17.31 -16.84 19.47
N ILE A 161 17.07 -15.65 20.01
CA ILE A 161 17.28 -15.35 21.44
C ILE A 161 15.96 -15.38 22.22
N ALA A 162 14.85 -15.09 21.55
CA ALA A 162 13.51 -15.21 22.11
C ALA A 162 12.50 -15.49 21.00
N GLU A 163 11.43 -16.21 21.33
CA GLU A 163 10.28 -16.39 20.45
C GLU A 163 9.01 -16.61 21.28
N GLY A 164 7.87 -16.22 20.73
CA GLY A 164 6.57 -16.33 21.36
C GLY A 164 5.58 -15.25 20.91
N THR A 165 4.43 -15.25 21.55
CA THR A 165 3.50 -14.11 21.46
C THR A 165 4.10 -12.89 22.18
N ILE A 166 3.60 -11.69 21.90
CA ILE A 166 4.01 -10.48 22.63
C ILE A 166 3.86 -10.67 24.14
N ALA A 167 2.75 -11.26 24.58
CA ALA A 167 2.50 -11.53 26.00
C ALA A 167 3.55 -12.50 26.62
N ASP A 168 3.98 -13.50 25.86
CA ASP A 168 5.04 -14.45 26.31
C ASP A 168 6.39 -13.74 26.44
N LEU A 169 6.70 -12.80 25.54
CA LEU A 169 7.96 -12.06 25.56
C LEU A 169 7.99 -11.00 26.66
N GLU A 170 6.89 -10.30 26.90
CA GLU A 170 6.75 -9.34 28.00
C GLU A 170 6.79 -10.00 29.39
N ALA A 171 6.39 -11.26 29.48
CA ALA A 171 6.42 -12.01 30.74
C ALA A 171 7.80 -12.59 31.09
N LYS A 172 8.75 -12.60 30.14
CA LYS A 172 10.14 -13.05 30.38
C LYS A 172 10.98 -11.85 30.80
N PRO A 173 11.57 -11.86 32.01
CA PRO A 173 12.44 -10.77 32.48
C PRO A 173 13.77 -10.73 31.71
#